data_590dba43f51fe594060528e9998bfa8d
#
_entry.id   590dba43f51fe594060528e9998bfa8d
#
_cell.length_a   1.000
_cell.length_b   1.000
_cell.length_c   1.000
_cell.angle_alpha   90.00
_cell.angle_beta   90.00
_cell.angle_gamma   90.00
#
_symmetry.space_group_name_H-M   'P 1'
#
loop_
_entity.id
_entity.type
_entity.pdbx_description
1 polymer ?
#
loop_
_entity_poly.entity_id
_entity_poly.type
_entity_poly.pdbx_seq_one_letter_code
_entity_poly.pdbx_strand_id
1 'polypeptide(L)'
;MKHKLNRWLTVVIATAFLFCGISTTFSVGGITTTTIPTAYAAKGDQGVDWSKYQGNNGKWGSPDDKFSISQVGGYYNGSFVDQWTYPTQVRNTIAMGRRAHTYIYAQFSGRWQADQMLNYYLPKVQTPKGSIVMLDVESGNPDTDSILYALKRVQGSGYTAVLYGYKNFLVNHLDLHRIASQYPLALAEYPDYNVTKRPNYNYFPSFENIGIFQFTSTYVAGGLDGDVDLTGITDNGYKGGNAQKPKTNTPAVDAGKQIHRDTHNYTVKSGDSWWKIAHDHGMDMYALAKLNNQTINNAIYPGEVLRVADGGDGAHVTNKVNQPIAQPSQGGSWRDGLGDTWHRENGTFTSTTWLHLRWGAKPSSSTIAYLGPGATIKYDAWSKHNGFIYVRQPRSNGYGYIAVRNAWSHEPYGTFK
;
A
#
# COMPACT_ATOMS: atom_id res chain seq x y z
N MET A 1 34.98 -55.94 49.75
CA MET A 1 34.84 -56.57 48.42
C MET A 1 33.74 -55.89 47.63
N LYS A 2 34.12 -55.41 46.48
CA LYS A 2 33.28 -55.14 45.34
C LYS A 2 32.33 -53.96 45.35
N HIS A 3 32.75 -52.86 44.71
CA HIS A 3 32.15 -52.09 43.64
C HIS A 3 30.76 -51.50 43.88
N LYS A 4 30.70 -50.25 44.20
CA LYS A 4 29.71 -49.29 43.70
C LYS A 4 30.44 -48.01 43.34
N LEU A 5 30.88 -47.95 42.13
CA LEU A 5 31.39 -46.71 41.51
C LEU A 5 30.47 -46.38 40.34
N ASN A 6 30.17 -45.10 40.14
CA ASN A 6 29.63 -44.47 38.96
C ASN A 6 28.11 -44.50 38.74
N ARG A 7 27.45 -43.57 39.40
CA ARG A 7 26.23 -42.96 38.86
C ARG A 7 26.06 -41.48 39.28
N TRP A 8 27.09 -40.70 39.12
CA TRP A 8 26.98 -39.25 39.35
C TRP A 8 27.87 -38.53 38.33
N LEU A 9 27.44 -38.48 37.05
CA LEU A 9 28.00 -37.51 36.10
C LEU A 9 27.11 -37.41 34.89
N THR A 10 25.87 -37.01 35.02
CA THR A 10 25.03 -36.60 33.87
C THR A 10 23.83 -35.75 34.31
N VAL A 11 24.03 -34.78 35.16
CA VAL A 11 23.02 -33.70 35.36
C VAL A 11 23.73 -32.45 35.82
N VAL A 12 24.48 -31.82 34.97
CA VAL A 12 24.82 -30.38 35.08
C VAL A 12 25.41 -29.94 33.75
N ILE A 13 24.65 -29.93 32.68
CA ILE A 13 24.86 -29.05 31.52
C ILE A 13 23.47 -28.90 30.81
N ALA A 14 22.58 -28.20 31.45
CA ALA A 14 21.32 -27.78 30.79
C ALA A 14 20.78 -26.47 31.35
N THR A 15 21.65 -25.53 31.71
CA THR A 15 21.19 -24.20 32.13
C THR A 15 22.21 -23.11 31.83
N ALA A 16 22.69 -23.03 30.61
CA ALA A 16 23.46 -21.85 30.17
C ALA A 16 23.54 -21.71 28.66
N PHE A 17 22.43 -21.81 27.96
CA PHE A 17 22.30 -21.35 26.55
C PHE A 17 21.00 -20.58 26.36
N LEU A 18 20.92 -19.48 27.10
CA LEU A 18 20.03 -18.37 26.72
C LEU A 18 20.95 -17.17 26.49
N PHE A 19 20.78 -16.53 25.31
CA PHE A 19 21.50 -15.35 24.85
C PHE A 19 22.85 -15.58 24.19
N CYS A 20 22.84 -15.98 22.91
CA CYS A 20 23.56 -15.30 21.82
C CYS A 20 23.26 -16.03 20.52
N GLY A 21 22.76 -15.33 19.51
CA GLY A 21 22.56 -15.88 18.16
C GLY A 21 23.93 -16.22 17.54
N ILE A 22 24.37 -17.45 17.75
CA ILE A 22 25.60 -17.97 17.12
C ILE A 22 25.18 -18.78 15.90
N SER A 23 25.56 -18.33 14.73
CA SER A 23 25.51 -19.15 13.52
C SER A 23 26.39 -20.36 13.70
N THR A 24 25.80 -21.55 13.82
CA THR A 24 26.53 -22.81 13.81
C THR A 24 26.58 -23.33 12.38
N THR A 25 27.77 -23.42 11.81
CA THR A 25 28.03 -24.10 10.54
C THR A 25 28.28 -25.58 10.83
N PHE A 26 27.43 -26.44 10.31
CA PHE A 26 27.69 -27.88 10.23
C PHE A 26 28.06 -28.24 8.79
N SER A 27 29.24 -28.83 8.64
CA SER A 27 29.69 -29.35 7.33
C SER A 27 29.63 -30.87 7.37
N VAL A 28 28.73 -31.45 6.62
CA VAL A 28 28.72 -32.92 6.36
C VAL A 28 28.63 -33.09 4.87
N GLY A 29 29.67 -33.74 4.29
CA GLY A 29 29.70 -34.14 2.88
C GLY A 29 29.80 -32.99 1.86
N GLY A 30 30.53 -31.90 2.17
CA GLY A 30 30.83 -30.83 1.18
C GLY A 30 29.70 -29.87 0.84
N ILE A 31 28.56 -29.92 1.53
CA ILE A 31 27.48 -28.96 1.39
C ILE A 31 27.44 -28.07 2.64
N THR A 32 27.85 -26.82 2.48
CA THR A 32 27.76 -25.81 3.56
C THR A 32 26.36 -25.22 3.57
N THR A 33 25.51 -25.65 4.46
CA THR A 33 24.23 -24.99 4.71
C THR A 33 24.41 -23.93 5.80
N THR A 34 24.39 -22.67 5.41
CA THR A 34 24.32 -21.56 6.36
C THR A 34 22.86 -21.43 6.82
N THR A 35 22.56 -21.91 8.01
CA THR A 35 21.27 -21.59 8.64
C THR A 35 21.35 -20.15 9.13
N ILE A 36 20.63 -19.26 8.44
CA ILE A 36 20.39 -17.91 8.96
C ILE A 36 19.51 -18.10 10.21
N PRO A 37 19.90 -17.63 11.38
CA PRO A 37 19.06 -17.76 12.57
C PRO A 37 17.75 -17.02 12.31
N THR A 38 16.64 -17.74 12.32
CA THR A 38 15.31 -17.15 12.26
C THR A 38 15.13 -16.38 13.58
N ALA A 39 15.05 -15.07 13.49
CA ALA A 39 14.72 -14.24 14.64
C ALA A 39 13.27 -14.55 15.05
N TYR A 40 13.07 -15.24 16.16
CA TYR A 40 11.75 -15.39 16.77
C TYR A 40 11.43 -14.10 17.53
N ALA A 41 10.20 -13.57 17.41
CA ALA A 41 9.79 -12.44 18.20
C ALA A 41 9.71 -12.87 19.68
N ALA A 42 10.53 -12.29 20.50
CA ALA A 42 10.26 -12.30 21.92
C ALA A 42 9.11 -11.30 22.19
N LYS A 43 8.25 -11.63 23.14
CA LYS A 43 7.35 -10.63 23.73
C LYS A 43 8.18 -9.43 24.17
N GLY A 44 7.86 -8.24 23.67
CA GLY A 44 8.59 -7.00 23.91
C GLY A 44 9.49 -6.54 22.76
N ASP A 45 9.57 -7.30 21.65
CA ASP A 45 10.26 -6.82 20.45
C ASP A 45 9.64 -5.53 19.95
N GLN A 46 10.49 -4.56 19.61
CA GLN A 46 10.06 -3.32 18.97
C GLN A 46 10.17 -3.44 17.45
N GLY A 47 9.36 -2.65 16.78
CA GLY A 47 9.31 -2.53 15.35
C GLY A 47 8.69 -1.21 14.93
N VAL A 48 8.33 -1.13 13.66
CA VAL A 48 7.84 0.10 13.03
C VAL A 48 6.72 -0.23 12.07
N ASP A 49 5.84 0.74 11.81
CA ASP A 49 4.99 0.67 10.64
C ASP A 49 5.30 1.76 9.63
N TRP A 50 5.03 1.47 8.36
CA TRP A 50 5.46 2.27 7.23
C TRP A 50 4.40 2.46 6.18
N SER A 51 4.38 3.68 5.64
CA SER A 51 3.74 4.01 4.38
C SER A 51 4.78 4.52 3.36
N LYS A 52 4.34 5.20 2.32
CA LYS A 52 5.22 5.87 1.34
C LYS A 52 6.14 6.95 1.96
N TYR A 53 5.77 7.49 3.10
CA TYR A 53 6.52 8.59 3.74
C TYR A 53 7.87 8.13 4.30
N GLN A 54 8.03 6.84 4.59
CA GLN A 54 9.30 6.26 5.00
C GLN A 54 10.20 5.84 3.81
N GLY A 55 9.74 6.09 2.59
CA GLY A 55 10.49 5.84 1.34
C GLY A 55 10.63 4.35 0.99
N ASN A 56 11.33 4.09 -0.12
CA ASN A 56 11.48 2.72 -0.67
C ASN A 56 12.12 1.72 0.30
N ASN A 57 13.07 2.17 1.10
CA ASN A 57 13.83 1.28 1.97
C ASN A 57 13.22 1.14 3.37
N GLY A 58 12.15 1.91 3.63
CA GLY A 58 11.65 2.08 4.98
C GLY A 58 12.63 2.89 5.86
N LYS A 59 12.25 3.13 7.10
CA LYS A 59 13.06 3.84 8.10
C LYS A 59 12.92 3.11 9.43
N TRP A 60 14.04 2.72 10.01
CA TRP A 60 14.07 2.04 11.30
C TRP A 60 14.26 3.06 12.44
N GLY A 61 13.60 2.82 13.55
CA GLY A 61 13.71 3.67 14.74
C GLY A 61 14.94 3.32 15.59
N SER A 62 15.30 2.02 15.57
CA SER A 62 16.44 1.44 16.27
C SER A 62 17.10 0.35 15.43
N PRO A 63 18.43 0.15 15.56
CA PRO A 63 19.10 -1.04 15.01
C PRO A 63 18.50 -2.36 15.52
N ASP A 64 17.92 -2.32 16.72
CA ASP A 64 17.36 -3.49 17.41
C ASP A 64 15.93 -3.84 16.99
N ASP A 65 15.28 -3.02 16.16
CA ASP A 65 13.93 -3.30 15.67
C ASP A 65 13.89 -4.66 14.96
N LYS A 66 12.83 -5.43 15.19
CA LYS A 66 12.70 -6.83 14.74
C LYS A 66 11.67 -7.03 13.64
N PHE A 67 10.75 -6.08 13.46
CA PHE A 67 9.70 -6.20 12.46
C PHE A 67 9.31 -4.86 11.85
N SER A 68 8.68 -4.92 10.70
CA SER A 68 7.96 -3.81 10.09
C SER A 68 6.57 -4.23 9.63
N ILE A 69 5.62 -3.29 9.64
CA ILE A 69 4.28 -3.45 9.11
C ILE A 69 4.11 -2.42 7.99
N SER A 70 4.16 -2.87 6.73
CA SER A 70 4.18 -1.96 5.58
C SER A 70 2.80 -1.82 4.94
N GLN A 71 2.42 -0.60 4.59
CA GLN A 71 1.16 -0.31 3.91
C GLN A 71 1.17 -0.85 2.48
N VAL A 72 0.27 -1.78 2.17
CA VAL A 72 0.07 -2.22 0.77
C VAL A 72 -0.75 -1.21 -0.03
N GLY A 73 -1.60 -0.48 0.64
CA GLY A 73 -2.46 0.55 0.08
C GLY A 73 -3.58 0.96 1.03
N GLY A 74 -4.49 1.79 0.54
CA GLY A 74 -5.62 2.26 1.32
C GLY A 74 -6.90 2.34 0.49
N TYR A 75 -7.99 1.97 1.14
CA TYR A 75 -9.34 2.16 0.65
C TYR A 75 -9.97 3.35 1.37
N TYR A 76 -10.17 4.43 0.64
CA TYR A 76 -10.65 5.72 1.16
C TYR A 76 -12.07 5.95 0.65
N ASN A 77 -13.06 5.36 1.34
CA ASN A 77 -14.48 5.50 1.03
C ASN A 77 -14.81 5.30 -0.48
N GLY A 78 -14.37 4.18 -1.04
CA GLY A 78 -14.58 3.82 -2.44
C GLY A 78 -13.38 4.08 -3.38
N SER A 79 -12.34 4.76 -2.90
CA SER A 79 -11.13 5.04 -3.68
C SER A 79 -9.96 4.18 -3.23
N PHE A 80 -9.27 3.57 -4.19
CA PHE A 80 -8.06 2.78 -3.96
C PHE A 80 -6.81 3.64 -4.15
N VAL A 81 -5.87 3.54 -3.22
CA VAL A 81 -4.57 4.21 -3.30
C VAL A 81 -3.47 3.20 -3.00
N ASP A 82 -2.76 2.75 -4.03
CA ASP A 82 -1.64 1.82 -3.87
C ASP A 82 -0.43 2.52 -3.27
N GLN A 83 0.32 1.79 -2.44
CA GLN A 83 1.60 2.25 -1.90
C GLN A 83 2.74 1.71 -2.76
N TRP A 84 3.35 2.56 -3.55
CA TRP A 84 4.43 2.19 -4.47
C TRP A 84 5.71 1.71 -3.76
N THR A 85 5.88 2.08 -2.49
CA THR A 85 7.01 1.68 -1.64
C THR A 85 6.88 0.26 -1.08
N TYR A 86 5.65 -0.26 -1.00
CA TYR A 86 5.35 -1.52 -0.32
C TYR A 86 6.22 -2.70 -0.76
N PRO A 87 6.37 -3.00 -2.08
CA PRO A 87 7.13 -4.17 -2.50
C PRO A 87 8.60 -4.11 -2.11
N THR A 88 9.19 -2.92 -2.10
CA THR A 88 10.59 -2.71 -1.71
C THR A 88 10.78 -2.74 -0.21
N GLN A 89 9.87 -2.13 0.55
CA GLN A 89 9.88 -2.18 2.01
C GLN A 89 9.80 -3.61 2.54
N VAL A 90 8.88 -4.43 2.01
CA VAL A 90 8.76 -5.84 2.37
C VAL A 90 10.03 -6.62 2.05
N ARG A 91 10.57 -6.49 0.82
CA ARG A 91 11.80 -7.17 0.41
C ARG A 91 12.99 -6.80 1.29
N ASN A 92 13.16 -5.50 1.57
CA ASN A 92 14.28 -5.03 2.37
C ASN A 92 14.19 -5.51 3.82
N THR A 93 13.01 -5.51 4.41
CA THR A 93 12.78 -6.07 5.75
C THR A 93 13.19 -7.53 5.81
N ILE A 94 12.73 -8.35 4.86
CA ILE A 94 13.06 -9.78 4.80
C ILE A 94 14.56 -10.00 4.52
N ALA A 95 15.15 -9.21 3.64
CA ALA A 95 16.58 -9.31 3.33
C ALA A 95 17.48 -8.98 4.54
N MET A 96 16.99 -8.15 5.47
CA MET A 96 17.66 -7.86 6.74
C MET A 96 17.43 -8.95 7.80
N GLY A 97 16.75 -10.05 7.49
CA GLY A 97 16.38 -11.10 8.45
C GLY A 97 15.31 -10.68 9.44
N ARG A 98 14.57 -9.60 9.16
CA ARG A 98 13.50 -9.08 10.02
C ARG A 98 12.14 -9.53 9.50
N ARG A 99 11.12 -9.49 10.37
CA ARG A 99 9.75 -9.91 10.03
C ARG A 99 9.01 -8.78 9.35
N ALA A 100 8.49 -9.05 8.15
CA ALA A 100 7.68 -8.13 7.38
C ALA A 100 6.20 -8.49 7.50
N HIS A 101 5.38 -7.52 7.79
CA HIS A 101 3.93 -7.62 7.88
C HIS A 101 3.28 -6.58 6.97
N THR A 102 1.97 -6.66 6.83
CA THR A 102 1.20 -5.80 5.92
C THR A 102 0.09 -5.08 6.67
N TYR A 103 -0.22 -3.83 6.29
CA TYR A 103 -1.49 -3.23 6.64
C TYR A 103 -2.22 -2.63 5.44
N ILE A 104 -3.54 -2.49 5.59
CA ILE A 104 -4.45 -1.86 4.63
C ILE A 104 -5.17 -0.75 5.36
N TYR A 105 -5.05 0.50 4.91
CA TYR A 105 -5.92 1.57 5.41
C TYR A 105 -7.35 1.31 4.97
N ALA A 106 -8.30 1.25 5.91
CA ALA A 106 -9.57 0.58 5.73
C ALA A 106 -10.76 1.49 6.08
N GLN A 107 -10.99 2.53 5.29
CA GLN A 107 -12.14 3.43 5.44
C GLN A 107 -13.32 2.92 4.61
N PHE A 108 -14.07 1.94 5.15
CA PHE A 108 -15.27 1.41 4.50
C PHE A 108 -16.46 1.37 5.44
N SER A 109 -17.66 1.37 4.87
CA SER A 109 -18.93 1.14 5.55
C SER A 109 -19.66 0.00 4.85
N GLY A 110 -19.91 -1.10 5.56
CA GLY A 110 -20.63 -2.24 5.04
C GLY A 110 -19.76 -3.27 4.30
N ARG A 111 -20.30 -4.50 4.23
CA ARG A 111 -19.61 -5.69 3.70
C ARG A 111 -19.22 -5.57 2.23
N TRP A 112 -20.04 -4.91 1.44
CA TRP A 112 -19.77 -4.74 0.01
C TRP A 112 -18.45 -3.96 -0.22
N GLN A 113 -18.24 -2.87 0.52
CA GLN A 113 -17.00 -2.10 0.42
C GLN A 113 -15.81 -2.88 0.99
N ALA A 114 -16.01 -3.64 2.08
CA ALA A 114 -15.00 -4.55 2.60
C ALA A 114 -14.55 -5.57 1.57
N ASP A 115 -15.48 -6.16 0.80
CA ASP A 115 -15.17 -7.08 -0.30
C ASP A 115 -14.39 -6.41 -1.42
N GLN A 116 -14.79 -5.23 -1.83
CA GLN A 116 -14.07 -4.44 -2.84
C GLN A 116 -12.62 -4.22 -2.41
N MET A 117 -12.41 -3.76 -1.19
CA MET A 117 -11.09 -3.50 -0.63
C MET A 117 -10.25 -4.78 -0.57
N LEU A 118 -10.79 -5.85 -0.01
CA LEU A 118 -10.05 -7.09 0.20
C LEU A 118 -9.78 -7.84 -1.11
N ASN A 119 -10.72 -7.86 -2.07
CA ASN A 119 -10.51 -8.42 -3.39
C ASN A 119 -9.38 -7.71 -4.15
N TYR A 120 -9.21 -6.42 -3.90
CA TYR A 120 -8.16 -5.62 -4.54
C TYR A 120 -6.79 -5.78 -3.85
N TYR A 121 -6.73 -5.78 -2.50
CA TYR A 121 -5.47 -5.75 -1.78
C TYR A 121 -4.93 -7.13 -1.38
N LEU A 122 -5.76 -8.11 -1.04
CA LEU A 122 -5.26 -9.43 -0.63
C LEU A 122 -4.38 -10.13 -1.67
N PRO A 123 -4.67 -10.04 -2.99
CA PRO A 123 -3.77 -10.57 -4.02
C PRO A 123 -2.42 -9.86 -4.11
N LYS A 124 -2.34 -8.62 -3.61
CA LYS A 124 -1.12 -7.79 -3.64
C LYS A 124 -0.22 -7.98 -2.41
N VAL A 125 -0.67 -8.71 -1.40
CA VAL A 125 0.11 -8.98 -0.19
C VAL A 125 1.33 -9.83 -0.53
N GLN A 126 2.53 -9.32 -0.24
CA GLN A 126 3.81 -9.96 -0.53
C GLN A 126 4.51 -10.54 0.69
N THR A 127 3.96 -10.33 1.88
CA THR A 127 4.49 -10.93 3.11
C THR A 127 4.09 -12.41 3.20
N PRO A 128 4.85 -13.26 3.92
CA PRO A 128 4.58 -14.69 4.00
C PRO A 128 3.17 -15.01 4.49
N LYS A 129 2.61 -16.14 4.04
CA LYS A 129 1.38 -16.66 4.62
C LYS A 129 1.55 -16.90 6.11
N GLY A 130 0.50 -16.63 6.87
CA GLY A 130 0.56 -16.59 8.33
C GLY A 130 0.96 -15.25 8.92
N SER A 131 1.69 -14.39 8.17
CA SER A 131 2.05 -13.06 8.66
C SER A 131 0.82 -12.19 8.91
N ILE A 132 0.99 -11.08 9.60
CA ILE A 132 -0.09 -10.15 9.89
C ILE A 132 -0.53 -9.44 8.61
N VAL A 133 -1.86 -9.37 8.40
CA VAL A 133 -2.51 -8.37 7.57
C VAL A 133 -3.45 -7.59 8.48
N MET A 134 -3.06 -6.36 8.76
CA MET A 134 -3.74 -5.46 9.68
C MET A 134 -4.72 -4.58 8.92
N LEU A 135 -5.94 -4.45 9.44
CA LEU A 135 -6.93 -3.48 8.96
C LEU A 135 -6.82 -2.22 9.81
N ASP A 136 -6.39 -1.15 9.21
CA ASP A 136 -6.16 0.14 9.82
C ASP A 136 -7.44 1.00 9.70
N VAL A 137 -8.17 1.14 10.82
CA VAL A 137 -9.50 1.74 10.90
C VAL A 137 -9.46 2.98 11.79
N GLU A 138 -9.32 4.15 11.17
CA GLU A 138 -9.11 5.41 11.87
C GLU A 138 -10.16 6.49 11.53
N SER A 139 -11.01 6.22 10.55
CA SER A 139 -11.96 7.23 10.07
C SER A 139 -13.20 6.64 9.40
N GLY A 140 -14.18 7.50 9.12
CA GLY A 140 -15.44 7.09 8.51
C GLY A 140 -16.45 6.59 9.54
N ASN A 141 -17.42 5.81 9.08
CA ASN A 141 -18.43 5.17 9.90
C ASN A 141 -18.35 3.64 9.75
N PRO A 142 -17.33 3.01 10.34
CA PRO A 142 -17.23 1.56 10.31
C PRO A 142 -18.35 0.94 11.14
N ASP A 143 -18.78 -0.26 10.77
CA ASP A 143 -19.70 -1.06 11.57
C ASP A 143 -19.05 -2.38 11.99
N THR A 144 -19.43 -2.85 13.17
CA THR A 144 -18.83 -4.03 13.81
C THR A 144 -18.94 -5.29 12.93
N ASP A 145 -20.10 -5.52 12.31
CA ASP A 145 -20.32 -6.73 11.51
C ASP A 145 -19.50 -6.76 10.24
N SER A 146 -19.31 -5.61 9.62
CA SER A 146 -18.47 -5.48 8.43
C SER A 146 -16.97 -5.58 8.75
N ILE A 147 -16.54 -5.07 9.91
CA ILE A 147 -15.16 -5.26 10.40
C ILE A 147 -14.91 -6.74 10.72
N LEU A 148 -15.79 -7.40 11.47
CA LEU A 148 -15.67 -8.85 11.74
C LEU A 148 -15.65 -9.68 10.46
N TYR A 149 -16.50 -9.33 9.50
CA TYR A 149 -16.50 -9.97 8.18
C TYR A 149 -15.16 -9.77 7.46
N ALA A 150 -14.60 -8.57 7.45
CA ALA A 150 -13.35 -8.27 6.81
C ALA A 150 -12.16 -9.02 7.46
N LEU A 151 -12.10 -9.04 8.80
CA LEU A 151 -11.08 -9.79 9.55
C LEU A 151 -11.17 -11.31 9.26
N LYS A 152 -12.39 -11.85 9.20
CA LYS A 152 -12.61 -13.25 8.81
C LYS A 152 -12.12 -13.55 7.40
N ARG A 153 -12.32 -12.62 6.44
CA ARG A 153 -11.82 -12.74 5.06
C ARG A 153 -10.30 -12.74 5.02
N VAL A 154 -9.64 -11.86 5.79
CA VAL A 154 -8.18 -11.82 5.94
C VAL A 154 -7.68 -13.17 6.49
N GLN A 155 -8.27 -13.65 7.57
CA GLN A 155 -7.93 -14.96 8.18
C GLN A 155 -8.15 -16.11 7.20
N GLY A 156 -9.29 -16.15 6.51
CA GLY A 156 -9.61 -17.16 5.50
C GLY A 156 -8.67 -17.14 4.29
N SER A 157 -7.96 -16.03 4.08
CA SER A 157 -6.90 -15.90 3.05
C SER A 157 -5.53 -16.39 3.54
N GLY A 158 -5.46 -16.96 4.76
CA GLY A 158 -4.24 -17.54 5.33
C GLY A 158 -3.29 -16.53 5.96
N TYR A 159 -3.81 -15.43 6.49
CA TYR A 159 -3.06 -14.41 7.23
C TYR A 159 -3.55 -14.28 8.68
N THR A 160 -2.72 -13.73 9.54
CA THR A 160 -3.13 -13.31 10.88
C THR A 160 -3.86 -11.97 10.77
N ALA A 161 -5.17 -12.00 11.01
CA ALA A 161 -6.01 -10.80 10.95
C ALA A 161 -5.90 -10.00 12.25
N VAL A 162 -5.63 -8.69 12.15
CA VAL A 162 -5.50 -7.75 13.27
C VAL A 162 -6.30 -6.50 12.96
N LEU A 163 -7.02 -5.96 13.94
CA LEU A 163 -7.65 -4.63 13.84
C LEU A 163 -6.73 -3.59 14.48
N TYR A 164 -6.43 -2.53 13.75
CA TYR A 164 -5.69 -1.37 14.26
C TYR A 164 -6.56 -0.12 14.31
N GLY A 165 -6.27 0.73 15.26
CA GLY A 165 -6.76 2.09 15.39
C GLY A 165 -6.50 2.70 16.76
N TYR A 166 -6.88 3.96 16.92
CA TYR A 166 -6.92 4.59 18.24
C TYR A 166 -8.08 4.02 19.06
N LYS A 167 -7.77 3.60 20.31
CA LYS A 167 -8.80 3.01 21.18
C LYS A 167 -10.07 3.86 21.26
N ASN A 168 -9.94 5.16 21.45
CA ASN A 168 -11.11 6.06 21.58
C ASN A 168 -11.96 6.10 20.30
N PHE A 169 -11.35 6.06 19.11
CA PHE A 169 -12.10 5.97 17.87
C PHE A 169 -12.84 4.64 17.78
N LEU A 170 -12.15 3.54 18.02
CA LEU A 170 -12.73 2.20 17.88
C LEU A 170 -13.89 1.95 18.85
N VAL A 171 -13.77 2.30 20.12
CA VAL A 171 -14.84 2.09 21.12
C VAL A 171 -16.08 2.97 20.88
N ASN A 172 -15.90 4.12 20.23
CA ASN A 172 -17.01 5.02 19.91
C ASN A 172 -17.79 4.61 18.65
N HIS A 173 -17.21 3.75 17.80
CA HIS A 173 -17.82 3.36 16.52
C HIS A 173 -18.14 1.86 16.45
N LEU A 174 -17.49 1.03 17.27
CA LEU A 174 -17.55 -0.42 17.17
C LEU A 174 -17.86 -1.06 18.54
N ASP A 175 -18.49 -2.22 18.52
CA ASP A 175 -18.45 -3.15 19.65
C ASP A 175 -17.06 -3.81 19.68
N LEU A 176 -16.10 -3.07 20.26
CA LEU A 176 -14.71 -3.48 20.28
C LEU A 176 -14.48 -4.74 21.13
N HIS A 177 -15.29 -4.97 22.19
CA HIS A 177 -15.25 -6.20 22.99
C HIS A 177 -15.59 -7.43 22.16
N ARG A 178 -16.61 -7.34 21.33
CA ARG A 178 -17.02 -8.41 20.43
C ARG A 178 -15.94 -8.71 19.38
N ILE A 179 -15.21 -7.70 18.92
CA ILE A 179 -14.09 -7.90 18.00
C ILE A 179 -12.89 -8.51 18.72
N ALA A 180 -12.50 -7.95 19.87
CA ALA A 180 -11.36 -8.39 20.65
C ALA A 180 -11.51 -9.84 21.16
N SER A 181 -12.75 -10.31 21.41
CA SER A 181 -13.00 -11.71 21.76
C SER A 181 -12.64 -12.71 20.65
N GLN A 182 -12.46 -12.25 19.39
CA GLN A 182 -12.23 -13.10 18.22
C GLN A 182 -10.90 -12.82 17.53
N TYR A 183 -10.46 -11.56 17.54
CA TYR A 183 -9.28 -11.09 16.81
C TYR A 183 -8.38 -10.23 17.68
N PRO A 184 -7.06 -10.34 17.55
CA PRO A 184 -6.13 -9.47 18.25
C PRO A 184 -6.23 -8.03 17.74
N LEU A 185 -5.96 -7.09 18.66
CA LEU A 185 -5.95 -5.67 18.39
C LEU A 185 -4.50 -5.16 18.30
N ALA A 186 -4.30 -4.16 17.46
CA ALA A 186 -3.16 -3.25 17.49
C ALA A 186 -3.71 -1.87 17.87
N LEU A 187 -3.35 -1.37 19.04
CA LEU A 187 -3.90 -0.11 19.54
C LEU A 187 -2.83 0.96 19.67
N ALA A 188 -3.14 2.16 19.15
CA ALA A 188 -2.32 3.34 19.30
C ALA A 188 -2.78 4.18 20.49
N GLU A 189 -1.83 4.56 21.33
CA GLU A 189 -2.01 5.60 22.36
C GLU A 189 -0.66 6.18 22.77
N TYR A 190 -0.53 7.49 22.70
CA TYR A 190 0.66 8.22 23.11
C TYR A 190 0.31 9.65 23.54
N PRO A 191 1.06 10.25 24.50
CA PRO A 191 0.68 11.51 25.12
C PRO A 191 0.98 12.75 24.28
N ASP A 192 1.99 12.66 23.43
CA ASP A 192 2.53 13.79 22.67
C ASP A 192 3.27 13.33 21.41
N TYR A 193 3.89 14.28 20.72
CA TYR A 193 4.69 14.06 19.52
C TYR A 193 6.20 14.24 19.77
N ASN A 194 6.65 14.12 21.02
CA ASN A 194 8.08 14.10 21.34
C ASN A 194 8.73 12.80 20.87
N VAL A 195 10.03 12.89 20.55
CA VAL A 195 10.78 11.68 20.15
C VAL A 195 10.80 10.67 21.30
N THR A 196 10.13 9.54 21.09
CA THR A 196 9.90 8.50 22.10
C THR A 196 10.54 7.18 21.65
N LYS A 197 11.65 6.79 22.31
CA LYS A 197 12.44 5.61 21.94
C LYS A 197 11.97 4.30 22.55
N ARG A 198 11.12 4.34 23.56
CA ARG A 198 10.63 3.18 24.30
C ARG A 198 9.17 3.37 24.68
N PRO A 199 8.37 2.29 24.74
CA PRO A 199 6.98 2.38 25.19
C PRO A 199 6.86 2.99 26.57
N ASN A 200 5.97 4.00 26.70
CA ASN A 200 5.57 4.52 28.00
C ASN A 200 4.24 3.87 28.40
N TYR A 201 4.32 2.83 29.22
CA TYR A 201 3.15 2.05 29.63
C TYR A 201 2.16 2.80 30.54
N ASN A 202 2.48 4.02 31.00
CA ASN A 202 1.50 4.88 31.67
C ASN A 202 0.39 5.34 30.72
N TYR A 203 0.66 5.30 29.41
CA TYR A 203 -0.30 5.61 28.36
C TYR A 203 -0.76 4.36 27.59
N PHE A 204 -0.60 3.19 28.22
CA PHE A 204 -1.07 1.95 27.61
C PHE A 204 -2.59 1.96 27.47
N PRO A 205 -3.16 1.64 26.28
CA PRO A 205 -4.58 1.79 25.98
C PRO A 205 -5.52 0.88 26.78
N SER A 206 -5.02 0.03 27.64
CA SER A 206 -5.76 -0.84 28.56
C SER A 206 -7.06 -1.38 27.97
N PHE A 207 -6.94 -2.42 27.17
CA PHE A 207 -8.05 -3.16 26.58
C PHE A 207 -7.70 -4.66 26.52
N GLU A 208 -8.65 -5.51 26.16
CA GLU A 208 -8.41 -6.94 26.02
C GLU A 208 -7.79 -7.29 24.66
N ASN A 209 -7.05 -8.40 24.62
CA ASN A 209 -6.48 -9.01 23.40
C ASN A 209 -5.61 -8.04 22.55
N ILE A 210 -4.84 -7.18 23.20
CA ILE A 210 -3.89 -6.31 22.49
C ILE A 210 -2.65 -7.12 22.14
N GLY A 211 -2.43 -7.36 20.86
CA GLY A 211 -1.23 -8.04 20.32
C GLY A 211 -0.08 -7.08 20.06
N ILE A 212 -0.40 -5.85 19.62
CA ILE A 212 0.58 -4.82 19.28
C ILE A 212 0.16 -3.50 19.95
N PHE A 213 1.12 -2.79 20.52
CA PHE A 213 0.95 -1.43 21.03
C PHE A 213 1.79 -0.45 20.22
N GLN A 214 1.14 0.44 19.46
CA GLN A 214 1.80 1.58 18.85
C GLN A 214 1.95 2.68 19.92
N PHE A 215 3.17 2.89 20.37
CA PHE A 215 3.47 3.74 21.50
C PHE A 215 3.90 5.16 21.12
N THR A 216 4.10 5.43 19.84
CA THR A 216 4.50 6.75 19.34
C THR A 216 4.31 6.85 17.83
N SER A 217 4.06 8.06 17.34
CA SER A 217 4.21 8.44 15.93
C SER A 217 5.51 9.21 15.67
N THR A 218 6.36 9.32 16.68
CA THR A 218 7.61 10.07 16.62
C THR A 218 8.75 9.26 17.25
N TYR A 219 8.93 8.02 16.77
CA TYR A 219 10.03 7.14 17.20
C TYR A 219 11.40 7.75 16.89
N VAL A 220 11.47 8.55 15.82
CA VAL A 220 12.61 9.39 15.46
C VAL A 220 12.16 10.80 15.09
N ALA A 221 13.06 11.76 15.13
CA ALA A 221 12.79 13.11 14.68
C ALA A 221 12.30 13.11 13.22
N GLY A 222 11.23 13.88 12.96
CA GLY A 222 10.57 13.97 11.65
C GLY A 222 9.48 12.92 11.40
N GLY A 223 9.12 12.12 12.43
CA GLY A 223 8.00 11.18 12.36
C GLY A 223 8.41 9.76 11.94
N LEU A 224 7.95 8.81 12.70
CA LEU A 224 8.00 7.37 12.44
C LEU A 224 7.17 6.68 13.51
N ASP A 225 6.27 5.82 13.10
CA ASP A 225 5.45 5.04 14.01
C ASP A 225 6.28 3.92 14.64
N GLY A 226 6.18 3.82 15.96
CA GLY A 226 6.92 2.84 16.75
C GLY A 226 5.98 1.90 17.48
N ASP A 227 6.19 0.61 17.26
CA ASP A 227 5.37 -0.49 17.76
C ASP A 227 6.12 -1.39 18.74
N VAL A 228 5.38 -2.03 19.62
CA VAL A 228 5.90 -3.12 20.44
C VAL A 228 4.97 -4.33 20.37
N ASP A 229 5.54 -5.51 20.13
CA ASP A 229 4.84 -6.79 20.16
C ASP A 229 4.62 -7.23 21.62
N LEU A 230 3.36 -7.37 22.01
CA LEU A 230 3.01 -7.73 23.40
C LEU A 230 2.83 -9.23 23.61
N THR A 231 2.67 -10.02 22.56
CA THR A 231 2.23 -11.43 22.64
C THR A 231 3.09 -12.40 21.85
N GLY A 232 4.01 -11.91 21.02
CA GLY A 232 4.76 -12.71 20.04
C GLY A 232 3.98 -12.90 18.73
N ILE A 233 2.94 -12.08 18.48
CA ILE A 233 2.08 -12.21 17.29
C ILE A 233 2.86 -11.93 16.00
N THR A 234 3.92 -11.13 16.06
CA THR A 234 4.76 -10.84 14.89
C THR A 234 5.62 -12.04 14.43
N ASP A 235 5.68 -13.13 15.22
CA ASP A 235 6.26 -14.40 14.76
C ASP A 235 5.37 -15.16 13.78
N ASN A 236 4.10 -14.81 13.70
CA ASN A 236 3.17 -15.50 12.83
C ASN A 236 3.61 -15.33 11.36
N GLY A 237 3.64 -16.47 10.63
CA GLY A 237 4.20 -16.53 9.28
C GLY A 237 5.72 -16.78 9.24
N TYR A 238 6.42 -16.75 10.39
CA TYR A 238 7.87 -16.93 10.51
C TYR A 238 8.25 -18.12 11.40
N LYS A 239 7.32 -18.72 12.13
CA LYS A 239 7.55 -19.90 12.96
C LYS A 239 7.80 -21.12 12.06
N GLY A 240 8.92 -21.84 12.28
CA GLY A 240 9.21 -23.11 11.64
C GLY A 240 10.33 -23.14 10.62
N GLY A 241 11.19 -22.13 10.52
CA GLY A 241 12.39 -22.17 9.65
C GLY A 241 12.10 -22.13 8.14
N ASN A 242 10.85 -22.16 7.74
CA ASN A 242 10.41 -21.94 6.37
C ASN A 242 9.96 -20.48 6.20
N ALA A 243 10.88 -19.53 6.38
CA ALA A 243 10.76 -18.29 5.65
C ALA A 243 10.80 -18.69 4.16
N GLN A 244 9.65 -19.00 3.58
CA GLN A 244 9.55 -19.13 2.14
C GLN A 244 10.08 -17.79 1.60
N LYS A 245 11.24 -17.85 0.94
CA LYS A 245 11.64 -16.76 0.03
C LYS A 245 10.35 -16.31 -0.66
N PRO A 246 10.08 -15.02 -0.73
CA PRO A 246 8.91 -14.55 -1.44
C PRO A 246 8.89 -15.34 -2.75
N LYS A 247 7.80 -16.05 -3.02
CA LYS A 247 7.53 -16.46 -4.38
C LYS A 247 7.36 -15.14 -5.11
N THR A 248 8.43 -14.71 -5.72
CA THR A 248 8.38 -13.75 -6.80
C THR A 248 7.51 -14.40 -7.87
N ASN A 249 6.21 -14.12 -7.83
CA ASN A 249 5.39 -14.14 -9.03
C ASN A 249 5.67 -12.85 -9.83
N THR A 250 6.88 -12.39 -9.77
CA THR A 250 7.53 -11.79 -10.90
C THR A 250 8.02 -12.99 -11.71
N PRO A 251 7.65 -13.16 -12.98
CA PRO A 251 8.35 -14.10 -13.83
C PRO A 251 9.83 -13.86 -13.53
N ALA A 252 10.56 -14.92 -13.16
CA ALA A 252 12.00 -14.84 -13.04
C ALA A 252 12.46 -14.26 -14.37
N VAL A 253 12.85 -13.00 -14.36
CA VAL A 253 13.68 -12.50 -15.44
C VAL A 253 14.97 -13.27 -15.21
N ASP A 254 15.10 -14.33 -16.00
CA ASP A 254 16.27 -15.15 -16.07
C ASP A 254 17.47 -14.21 -16.18
N ALA A 255 18.28 -14.14 -15.12
CA ALA A 255 19.46 -13.27 -15.05
C ALA A 255 20.55 -13.70 -16.05
N GLY A 256 20.22 -14.55 -17.00
CA GLY A 256 21.07 -15.09 -18.06
C GLY A 256 20.65 -14.75 -19.47
N LYS A 257 19.47 -14.13 -19.67
CA LYS A 257 19.06 -13.70 -21.01
C LYS A 257 18.89 -12.19 -20.99
N GLN A 258 19.96 -11.46 -21.27
CA GLN A 258 19.83 -10.10 -21.78
C GLN A 258 18.99 -10.19 -23.05
N ILE A 259 17.70 -9.91 -22.92
CA ILE A 259 16.89 -9.58 -24.08
C ILE A 259 17.45 -8.23 -24.53
N HIS A 260 18.26 -8.26 -25.60
CA HIS A 260 18.61 -7.05 -26.34
C HIS A 260 17.29 -6.48 -26.85
N ARG A 261 16.71 -5.59 -26.07
CA ARG A 261 15.64 -4.73 -26.57
C ARG A 261 16.33 -3.64 -27.37
N ASP A 262 16.00 -3.55 -28.63
CA ASP A 262 16.45 -2.44 -29.45
C ASP A 262 15.94 -1.17 -28.82
N THR A 263 16.83 -0.40 -28.24
CA THR A 263 16.49 0.90 -27.66
C THR A 263 16.81 1.98 -28.69
N HIS A 264 15.91 2.93 -28.85
CA HIS A 264 16.13 4.09 -29.71
C HIS A 264 15.92 5.39 -28.94
N ASN A 265 16.32 6.48 -29.53
CA ASN A 265 16.19 7.80 -28.93
C ASN A 265 14.84 8.41 -29.26
N TYR A 266 14.18 8.92 -28.23
CA TYR A 266 12.96 9.70 -28.33
C TYR A 266 13.22 11.13 -27.85
N THR A 267 12.87 12.14 -28.66
CA THR A 267 12.98 13.53 -28.25
C THR A 267 11.66 13.97 -27.61
N VAL A 268 11.72 14.39 -26.36
CA VAL A 268 10.58 14.87 -25.58
C VAL A 268 9.93 16.07 -26.29
N LYS A 269 8.63 16.02 -26.45
CA LYS A 269 7.79 17.06 -27.07
C LYS A 269 7.04 17.84 -26.01
N SER A 270 6.56 19.02 -26.37
CA SER A 270 5.67 19.79 -25.50
C SER A 270 4.41 18.97 -25.18
N GLY A 271 4.11 18.83 -23.88
CA GLY A 271 2.98 18.03 -23.38
C GLY A 271 3.29 16.57 -23.09
N ASP A 272 4.54 16.12 -23.27
CA ASP A 272 4.95 14.78 -22.87
C ASP A 272 5.12 14.67 -21.34
N SER A 273 4.98 13.45 -20.88
CA SER A 273 5.24 13.03 -19.50
C SER A 273 5.89 11.65 -19.50
N TRP A 274 6.56 11.27 -18.42
CA TRP A 274 7.09 9.91 -18.26
C TRP A 274 6.05 8.84 -18.59
N TRP A 275 4.81 9.04 -18.12
CA TRP A 275 3.72 8.11 -18.40
C TRP A 275 3.36 8.06 -19.88
N LYS A 276 3.20 9.23 -20.52
CA LYS A 276 2.79 9.30 -21.93
C LYS A 276 3.82 8.65 -22.84
N ILE A 277 5.10 8.99 -22.66
CA ILE A 277 6.19 8.41 -23.47
C ILE A 277 6.27 6.90 -23.25
N ALA A 278 6.22 6.45 -21.99
CA ALA A 278 6.25 5.03 -21.67
C ALA A 278 5.05 4.28 -22.29
N HIS A 279 3.86 4.83 -22.15
CA HIS A 279 2.63 4.25 -22.70
C HIS A 279 2.70 4.14 -24.25
N ASP A 280 3.16 5.20 -24.92
CA ASP A 280 3.24 5.24 -26.38
C ASP A 280 4.27 4.22 -26.93
N HIS A 281 5.26 3.83 -26.12
CA HIS A 281 6.28 2.82 -26.44
C HIS A 281 6.04 1.46 -25.79
N GLY A 282 4.87 1.23 -25.15
CA GLY A 282 4.54 -0.03 -24.50
C GLY A 282 5.45 -0.37 -23.31
N MET A 283 5.97 0.64 -22.64
CA MET A 283 6.86 0.53 -21.48
C MET A 283 6.12 0.87 -20.19
N ASP A 284 6.66 0.39 -19.07
CA ASP A 284 6.37 0.93 -17.77
C ASP A 284 7.12 2.25 -17.55
N MET A 285 6.47 3.28 -16.98
CA MET A 285 7.08 4.62 -16.82
C MET A 285 8.29 4.63 -15.88
N TYR A 286 8.30 3.75 -14.88
CA TYR A 286 9.45 3.63 -13.98
C TYR A 286 10.62 2.93 -14.68
N ALA A 287 10.32 1.94 -15.55
CA ALA A 287 11.31 1.30 -16.39
C ALA A 287 11.90 2.29 -17.39
N LEU A 288 11.09 3.16 -17.98
CA LEU A 288 11.54 4.24 -18.86
C LEU A 288 12.47 5.21 -18.12
N ALA A 289 12.07 5.70 -16.96
CA ALA A 289 12.89 6.60 -16.15
C ALA A 289 14.22 5.95 -15.75
N LYS A 290 14.18 4.69 -15.30
CA LYS A 290 15.38 3.92 -14.95
C LYS A 290 16.31 3.69 -16.16
N LEU A 291 15.75 3.43 -17.33
CA LEU A 291 16.51 3.28 -18.59
C LEU A 291 17.34 4.52 -18.91
N ASN A 292 16.87 5.68 -18.44
CA ASN A 292 17.50 6.99 -18.62
C ASN A 292 18.27 7.45 -17.37
N ASN A 293 18.55 6.58 -16.42
CA ASN A 293 19.20 6.91 -15.14
C ASN A 293 18.49 8.03 -14.36
N GLN A 294 17.19 8.13 -14.54
CA GLN A 294 16.32 9.11 -13.90
C GLN A 294 15.24 8.45 -13.05
N THR A 295 14.45 9.25 -12.37
CA THR A 295 13.24 8.84 -11.66
C THR A 295 12.05 9.59 -12.23
N ILE A 296 10.84 9.08 -12.07
CA ILE A 296 9.62 9.76 -12.53
C ILE A 296 9.38 11.11 -11.84
N ASN A 297 10.12 11.41 -10.76
CA ASN A 297 10.06 12.69 -10.06
C ASN A 297 10.93 13.78 -10.73
N ASN A 298 11.82 13.39 -11.63
CA ASN A 298 12.59 14.32 -12.43
C ASN A 298 11.67 14.92 -13.49
N ALA A 299 11.67 16.25 -13.61
CA ALA A 299 10.98 16.91 -14.71
C ALA A 299 11.71 16.61 -16.03
N ILE A 300 10.95 16.31 -17.08
CA ILE A 300 11.45 16.20 -18.44
C ILE A 300 11.01 17.42 -19.26
N TYR A 301 11.87 17.88 -20.15
CA TYR A 301 11.65 19.12 -20.90
C TYR A 301 11.63 18.87 -22.40
N PRO A 302 10.82 19.62 -23.17
CA PRO A 302 10.85 19.56 -24.63
C PRO A 302 12.27 19.75 -25.17
N GLY A 303 12.68 18.86 -26.08
CA GLY A 303 14.03 18.80 -26.62
C GLY A 303 14.98 17.86 -25.89
N GLU A 304 14.64 17.38 -24.70
CA GLU A 304 15.40 16.33 -24.00
C GLU A 304 15.33 15.01 -24.77
N VAL A 305 16.42 14.29 -24.83
CA VAL A 305 16.48 12.99 -25.53
C VAL A 305 16.46 11.87 -24.49
N LEU A 306 15.42 11.05 -24.55
CA LEU A 306 15.27 9.86 -23.73
C LEU A 306 15.47 8.60 -24.55
N ARG A 307 16.08 7.58 -23.95
CA ARG A 307 16.11 6.24 -24.50
C ARG A 307 14.77 5.55 -24.21
N VAL A 308 14.15 4.99 -25.24
CA VAL A 308 12.92 4.20 -25.16
C VAL A 308 13.17 2.81 -25.77
N ALA A 309 12.36 1.83 -25.39
CA ALA A 309 12.39 0.49 -25.96
C ALA A 309 10.97 0.14 -26.46
N ASP A 310 10.84 -0.28 -27.71
CA ASP A 310 9.56 -0.72 -28.23
C ASP A 310 9.28 -2.17 -27.83
N GLY A 311 8.08 -2.44 -27.33
CA GLY A 311 7.53 -3.77 -27.10
C GLY A 311 7.90 -4.39 -25.79
N GLY A 312 6.92 -4.50 -24.90
CA GLY A 312 7.03 -5.05 -23.57
C GLY A 312 6.33 -6.36 -23.37
N ASP A 313 6.43 -6.94 -22.22
CA ASP A 313 5.59 -8.01 -21.71
C ASP A 313 4.58 -7.40 -20.73
N GLY A 314 3.44 -7.06 -21.24
CA GLY A 314 2.24 -6.75 -20.49
C GLY A 314 1.07 -6.95 -21.43
N ALA A 315 0.19 -7.87 -21.09
CA ALA A 315 -0.93 -8.31 -21.92
C ALA A 315 -1.56 -7.16 -22.71
N HIS A 316 -1.28 -7.15 -23.99
CA HIS A 316 -1.90 -6.27 -24.95
C HIS A 316 -3.36 -6.70 -25.12
N VAL A 317 -4.27 -5.94 -24.56
CA VAL A 317 -5.61 -5.86 -25.16
C VAL A 317 -5.47 -4.90 -26.33
N THR A 318 -5.27 -5.47 -27.50
CA THR A 318 -5.31 -4.73 -28.77
C THR A 318 -6.73 -4.27 -29.01
N ASN A 319 -7.01 -3.02 -28.74
CA ASN A 319 -8.06 -2.32 -29.44
C ASN A 319 -7.39 -1.39 -30.45
N LYS A 320 -7.32 -1.85 -31.70
CA LYS A 320 -7.06 -0.99 -32.85
C LYS A 320 -8.12 0.12 -32.87
N VAL A 321 -7.68 1.34 -32.64
CA VAL A 321 -8.44 2.51 -33.08
C VAL A 321 -7.49 3.38 -33.89
N ASN A 322 -7.32 3.01 -35.15
CA ASN A 322 -6.99 3.94 -36.21
C ASN A 322 -8.30 4.38 -36.83
N GLN A 323 -8.79 5.53 -36.42
CA GLN A 323 -9.60 6.39 -37.31
C GLN A 323 -9.54 7.83 -36.82
N PRO A 324 -9.49 8.82 -37.72
CA PRO A 324 -9.51 10.23 -37.34
C PRO A 324 -10.82 10.52 -36.61
N ILE A 325 -10.74 11.21 -35.48
CA ILE A 325 -11.91 11.58 -34.69
C ILE A 325 -12.73 12.59 -35.50
N ALA A 326 -13.79 12.10 -36.10
CA ALA A 326 -14.86 12.96 -36.61
C ALA A 326 -15.47 13.72 -35.40
N GLN A 327 -15.77 15.01 -35.60
CA GLN A 327 -16.46 15.84 -34.62
C GLN A 327 -17.72 15.11 -34.09
N PRO A 328 -17.93 15.03 -32.78
CA PRO A 328 -19.04 14.26 -32.25
C PRO A 328 -20.37 14.96 -32.52
N SER A 329 -21.30 14.22 -33.12
CA SER A 329 -22.72 14.58 -33.14
C SER A 329 -23.26 14.61 -31.70
N GLN A 330 -24.09 15.59 -31.35
CA GLN A 330 -24.83 15.62 -30.10
C GLN A 330 -25.66 14.35 -29.92
N GLY A 331 -25.58 13.75 -28.72
CA GLY A 331 -26.33 12.54 -28.39
C GLY A 331 -25.50 11.27 -28.57
N GLY A 332 -25.40 10.51 -27.52
CA GLY A 332 -24.71 9.23 -27.45
C GLY A 332 -23.93 9.07 -26.16
N SER A 333 -23.77 7.83 -25.74
CA SER A 333 -22.98 7.49 -24.56
C SER A 333 -21.94 6.42 -24.90
N TRP A 334 -20.87 6.36 -24.14
CA TRP A 334 -19.87 5.29 -24.22
C TRP A 334 -19.40 4.90 -22.83
N ARG A 335 -18.84 3.73 -22.71
CA ARG A 335 -18.10 3.35 -21.51
C ARG A 335 -16.60 3.60 -21.73
N ASP A 336 -15.96 4.19 -20.74
CA ASP A 336 -14.51 4.34 -20.75
C ASP A 336 -13.80 3.04 -20.27
N GLY A 337 -12.47 3.04 -20.28
CA GLY A 337 -11.67 1.90 -19.83
C GLY A 337 -11.78 1.59 -18.33
N LEU A 338 -12.40 2.46 -17.55
CA LEU A 338 -12.68 2.27 -16.12
C LEU A 338 -14.10 1.74 -15.86
N GLY A 339 -14.90 1.60 -16.94
CA GLY A 339 -16.29 1.16 -16.88
C GLY A 339 -17.29 2.26 -16.56
N ASP A 340 -16.86 3.53 -16.49
CA ASP A 340 -17.73 4.68 -16.25
C ASP A 340 -18.47 5.04 -17.55
N THR A 341 -19.78 5.34 -17.44
CA THR A 341 -20.59 5.73 -18.59
C THR A 341 -20.54 7.24 -18.77
N TRP A 342 -20.06 7.67 -19.92
CA TRP A 342 -20.00 9.05 -20.35
C TRP A 342 -21.09 9.37 -21.36
N HIS A 343 -21.69 10.54 -21.21
CA HIS A 343 -22.72 11.06 -22.10
C HIS A 343 -22.17 12.26 -22.87
N ARG A 344 -22.33 12.28 -24.18
CA ARG A 344 -21.88 13.42 -25.00
C ARG A 344 -22.80 14.59 -24.83
N GLU A 345 -22.24 15.70 -24.43
CA GLU A 345 -22.95 16.96 -24.23
C GLU A 345 -21.93 18.11 -24.28
N ASN A 346 -22.09 18.99 -25.23
CA ASN A 346 -21.30 20.22 -25.29
C ASN A 346 -21.97 21.29 -24.45
N GLY A 347 -21.20 21.91 -23.57
CA GLY A 347 -21.72 22.97 -22.73
C GLY A 347 -20.59 23.83 -22.15
N THR A 348 -21.03 24.83 -21.41
CA THR A 348 -20.16 25.72 -20.65
C THR A 348 -20.59 25.69 -19.18
N PHE A 349 -19.64 25.47 -18.30
CA PHE A 349 -19.84 25.51 -16.86
C PHE A 349 -19.08 26.71 -16.26
N THR A 350 -19.77 27.49 -15.43
CA THR A 350 -19.16 28.60 -14.67
C THR A 350 -19.27 28.29 -13.19
N SER A 351 -18.14 28.19 -12.49
CA SER A 351 -18.07 27.83 -11.07
C SER A 351 -18.59 28.98 -10.19
N THR A 352 -19.30 28.63 -9.09
CA THR A 352 -19.66 29.59 -8.03
C THR A 352 -18.83 29.40 -6.75
N THR A 353 -17.97 28.38 -6.73
CA THR A 353 -17.09 28.04 -5.61
C THR A 353 -15.71 27.62 -6.13
N TRP A 354 -14.76 27.38 -5.23
CA TRP A 354 -13.45 26.84 -5.58
C TRP A 354 -13.56 25.35 -5.95
N LEU A 355 -13.08 24.97 -7.12
CA LEU A 355 -13.10 23.60 -7.65
C LEU A 355 -11.72 23.19 -8.14
N HIS A 356 -11.49 21.89 -8.14
CA HIS A 356 -10.29 21.28 -8.70
C HIS A 356 -10.55 20.82 -10.14
N LEU A 357 -9.80 21.31 -11.09
CA LEU A 357 -9.63 20.70 -12.40
C LEU A 357 -8.56 19.62 -12.28
N ARG A 358 -8.87 18.38 -12.64
CA ARG A 358 -8.03 17.20 -12.42
C ARG A 358 -7.73 16.45 -13.71
N TRP A 359 -6.68 15.62 -13.69
CA TRP A 359 -6.34 14.74 -14.80
C TRP A 359 -7.26 13.52 -14.93
N GLY A 360 -8.07 13.20 -13.94
CA GLY A 360 -9.04 12.11 -13.95
C GLY A 360 -10.33 12.50 -13.23
N ALA A 361 -11.44 11.88 -13.59
CA ALA A 361 -12.74 12.11 -12.99
C ALA A 361 -12.90 11.39 -11.65
N LYS A 362 -11.96 11.63 -10.73
CA LYS A 362 -11.94 11.07 -9.37
C LYS A 362 -11.42 12.13 -8.40
N PRO A 363 -11.94 12.19 -7.16
CA PRO A 363 -11.44 13.12 -6.14
C PRO A 363 -9.93 12.97 -5.86
N SER A 364 -9.41 11.74 -5.99
CA SER A 364 -8.00 11.41 -5.74
C SER A 364 -7.07 11.70 -6.93
N SER A 365 -7.59 12.06 -8.10
CA SER A 365 -6.75 12.38 -9.27
C SER A 365 -5.97 13.68 -9.06
N SER A 366 -4.74 13.72 -9.58
CA SER A 366 -3.87 14.90 -9.47
C SER A 366 -4.54 16.15 -10.06
N THR A 367 -4.32 17.27 -9.39
CA THR A 367 -4.90 18.56 -9.77
C THR A 367 -4.09 19.18 -10.90
N ILE A 368 -4.79 19.62 -11.95
CA ILE A 368 -4.23 20.43 -13.04
C ILE A 368 -4.20 21.90 -12.62
N ALA A 369 -5.32 22.39 -12.07
CA ALA A 369 -5.52 23.76 -11.65
C ALA A 369 -6.64 23.89 -10.62
N TYR A 370 -6.62 25.00 -9.89
CA TYR A 370 -7.73 25.44 -9.04
C TYR A 370 -8.56 26.47 -9.79
N LEU A 371 -9.86 26.27 -9.84
CA LEU A 371 -10.82 27.18 -10.48
C LEU A 371 -11.60 27.91 -9.39
N GLY A 372 -11.44 29.22 -9.34
CA GLY A 372 -12.19 30.07 -8.40
C GLY A 372 -13.61 30.38 -8.89
N PRO A 373 -14.44 31.03 -8.04
CA PRO A 373 -15.73 31.53 -8.45
C PRO A 373 -15.61 32.42 -9.69
N GLY A 374 -16.53 32.22 -10.66
CA GLY A 374 -16.52 32.91 -11.96
C GLY A 374 -15.65 32.25 -13.03
N ALA A 375 -14.83 31.25 -12.70
CA ALA A 375 -14.07 30.54 -13.70
C ALA A 375 -14.97 29.72 -14.62
N THR A 376 -14.75 29.84 -15.92
CA THR A 376 -15.58 29.21 -16.94
C THR A 376 -14.80 28.16 -17.71
N ILE A 377 -15.40 27.01 -17.94
CA ILE A 377 -14.87 25.92 -18.77
C ILE A 377 -15.88 25.48 -19.81
N LYS A 378 -15.39 25.11 -20.99
CA LYS A 378 -16.17 24.38 -22.00
C LYS A 378 -15.95 22.89 -21.81
N TYR A 379 -17.02 22.09 -21.91
CA TYR A 379 -16.95 20.63 -21.78
C TYR A 379 -17.65 19.94 -22.96
N ASP A 380 -17.28 18.69 -23.24
CA ASP A 380 -17.80 17.89 -24.35
C ASP A 380 -18.50 16.60 -23.89
N ALA A 381 -18.51 16.33 -22.59
CA ALA A 381 -19.18 15.16 -22.02
C ALA A 381 -19.36 15.31 -20.50
N TRP A 382 -20.31 14.52 -19.97
CA TRP A 382 -20.48 14.37 -18.53
C TRP A 382 -20.65 12.90 -18.14
N SER A 383 -20.36 12.58 -16.87
CA SER A 383 -20.56 11.26 -16.30
C SER A 383 -20.93 11.36 -14.81
N LYS A 384 -21.76 10.43 -14.34
CA LYS A 384 -22.15 10.30 -12.93
C LYS A 384 -21.46 9.11 -12.31
N HIS A 385 -20.47 9.34 -11.45
CA HIS A 385 -19.77 8.31 -10.69
C HIS A 385 -19.06 8.90 -9.48
N ASN A 386 -18.57 8.04 -8.56
CA ASN A 386 -17.83 8.45 -7.35
C ASN A 386 -18.52 9.57 -6.53
N GLY A 387 -19.86 9.57 -6.45
CA GLY A 387 -20.62 10.54 -5.68
C GLY A 387 -20.77 11.93 -6.31
N PHE A 388 -20.29 12.13 -7.55
CA PHE A 388 -20.33 13.40 -8.27
C PHE A 388 -20.83 13.25 -9.71
N ILE A 389 -21.27 14.37 -10.28
CA ILE A 389 -21.36 14.54 -11.72
C ILE A 389 -20.11 15.28 -12.16
N TYR A 390 -19.35 14.66 -13.04
CA TYR A 390 -18.16 15.22 -13.66
C TYR A 390 -18.47 15.72 -15.06
N VAL A 391 -17.84 16.82 -15.46
CA VAL A 391 -17.74 17.22 -16.86
C VAL A 391 -16.31 17.06 -17.34
N ARG A 392 -16.16 16.77 -18.64
CA ARG A 392 -14.90 16.55 -19.31
C ARG A 392 -14.55 17.72 -20.20
N GLN A 393 -13.43 18.39 -19.89
CA GLN A 393 -12.87 19.49 -20.66
C GLN A 393 -11.83 18.97 -21.65
N PRO A 394 -12.03 19.11 -22.99
CA PRO A 394 -10.98 18.86 -23.96
C PRO A 394 -9.80 19.83 -23.78
N ARG A 395 -8.58 19.30 -23.86
CA ARG A 395 -7.31 20.02 -23.76
C ARG A 395 -6.35 19.56 -24.86
N SER A 396 -5.34 20.34 -25.16
CA SER A 396 -4.33 19.99 -26.17
C SER A 396 -3.56 18.68 -25.87
N ASN A 397 -3.47 18.33 -24.59
CA ASN A 397 -2.75 17.16 -24.08
C ASN A 397 -3.66 16.13 -23.37
N GLY A 398 -4.92 16.03 -23.77
CA GLY A 398 -5.88 15.08 -23.21
C GLY A 398 -7.15 15.75 -22.68
N TYR A 399 -7.57 15.39 -21.49
CA TYR A 399 -8.80 15.90 -20.88
C TYR A 399 -8.56 16.35 -19.44
N GLY A 400 -9.25 17.44 -19.06
CA GLY A 400 -9.43 17.81 -17.67
C GLY A 400 -10.82 17.41 -17.19
N TYR A 401 -10.96 17.11 -15.91
CA TYR A 401 -12.22 16.67 -15.30
C TYR A 401 -12.54 17.52 -14.08
N ILE A 402 -13.80 17.91 -13.97
CA ILE A 402 -14.28 18.74 -12.86
C ILE A 402 -15.57 18.14 -12.30
N ALA A 403 -15.62 17.97 -10.99
CA ALA A 403 -16.87 17.70 -10.29
C ALA A 403 -17.71 18.98 -10.29
N VAL A 404 -18.83 18.95 -10.97
CA VAL A 404 -19.69 20.15 -11.14
C VAL A 404 -20.98 20.08 -10.33
N ARG A 405 -21.28 18.91 -9.76
CA ARG A 405 -22.50 18.69 -8.97
C ARG A 405 -22.32 17.50 -8.04
N ASN A 406 -22.92 17.56 -6.86
CA ASN A 406 -23.10 16.40 -5.99
C ASN A 406 -24.12 15.44 -6.63
N ALA A 407 -23.80 14.15 -6.72
CA ALA A 407 -24.64 13.16 -7.37
C ALA A 407 -25.87 12.73 -6.56
N TRP A 408 -25.89 13.06 -5.25
CA TRP A 408 -26.94 12.67 -4.30
C TRP A 408 -27.88 13.84 -4.03
N SER A 409 -27.36 15.01 -3.63
CA SER A 409 -28.17 16.20 -3.36
C SER A 409 -28.57 16.93 -4.62
N HIS A 410 -27.98 16.61 -5.77
CA HIS A 410 -28.14 17.31 -7.06
C HIS A 410 -27.78 18.81 -6.99
N GLU A 411 -27.11 19.24 -5.92
CA GLU A 411 -26.70 20.61 -5.75
C GLU A 411 -25.55 20.96 -6.69
N PRO A 412 -25.69 21.96 -7.56
CA PRO A 412 -24.66 22.34 -8.50
C PRO A 412 -23.59 23.24 -7.83
N TYR A 413 -22.36 23.10 -8.27
CA TYR A 413 -21.22 23.94 -7.83
C TYR A 413 -21.01 25.15 -8.74
N GLY A 414 -21.97 25.44 -9.63
CA GLY A 414 -21.94 26.50 -10.60
C GLY A 414 -23.15 26.49 -11.52
N THR A 415 -23.09 27.28 -12.59
CA THR A 415 -24.15 27.42 -13.58
C THR A 415 -23.73 26.81 -14.91
N PHE A 416 -24.69 26.29 -15.65
CA PHE A 416 -24.52 25.66 -16.96
C PHE A 416 -25.16 26.51 -18.06
N LYS A 417 -24.51 26.54 -19.23
CA LYS A 417 -25.02 27.17 -20.48
C LYS A 417 -24.73 26.25 -21.67
#